data_c41909dac2121f7f91179ca05d5f18fc
#
_entry.id   c41909dac2121f7f91179ca05d5f18fc
#
_cell.length_a   1.000
_cell.length_b   1.000
_cell.length_c   1.000
_cell.angle_alpha   90.00
_cell.angle_beta   90.00
_cell.angle_gamma   90.00
#
_symmetry.space_group_name_H-M   'P 1'
#
loop_
_entity.id
_entity.type
_entity.pdbx_description
1 polymer ?
#
loop_
_entity_poly.entity_id
_entity_poly.type
_entity_poly.pdbx_seq_one_letter_code
_entity_poly.pdbx_strand_id
1 'polypeptide(L)'
;MCNSPALPTVTHPLSTKNTPTILNILIQMKNNGLSDYTIKNTSKLLKYLDKHADLNNPDTVKAVIAKHNSNNYKRNLVFAYKKYAELLNIKWIMPKYRQEHKIRRIPTSEKLEMLIARAGKTLATRLKISKETGLRPIELMNLKVKDIDTEQKTIYPTTAKHGNPRALKISANLNTLIQTHIITHKLNSNDKLFKGNAEKYGDTYRASRNKLAKKLQDPTIQQIKLYDFRHYYATMLYQKTRDILYVKQQLGHANINNTLIYTQLININEDEWTTKTATTIKQDQQLIEAGFTYITEREGIKIYKKRK
;
A
#
# COMPACT_ATOMS: atom_id res chain seq x y z
N MET A 1 -49.89 -20.81 24.42
CA MET A 1 -49.88 -19.47 23.79
C MET A 1 -48.91 -18.58 24.57
N CYS A 2 -47.66 -18.47 24.18
CA CYS A 2 -46.66 -17.62 24.83
C CYS A 2 -46.48 -16.37 23.97
N ASN A 3 -46.93 -15.24 24.46
CA ASN A 3 -46.70 -13.93 23.88
C ASN A 3 -45.28 -13.49 24.17
N SER A 4 -44.43 -13.39 23.14
CA SER A 4 -43.15 -12.69 23.23
C SER A 4 -43.38 -11.18 23.10
N PRO A 5 -42.78 -10.34 23.96
CA PRO A 5 -42.91 -8.90 23.83
C PRO A 5 -42.09 -8.39 22.66
N ALA A 6 -42.72 -7.62 21.77
CA ALA A 6 -42.07 -6.89 20.69
C ALA A 6 -41.11 -5.85 21.25
N LEU A 7 -39.87 -5.86 20.75
CA LEU A 7 -38.87 -4.82 21.02
C LEU A 7 -39.32 -3.48 20.43
N PRO A 8 -39.20 -2.36 21.14
CA PRO A 8 -39.60 -1.06 20.62
C PRO A 8 -38.66 -0.64 19.49
N THR A 9 -39.23 -0.42 18.30
CA THR A 9 -38.60 0.27 17.19
C THR A 9 -38.42 1.74 17.55
N VAL A 10 -37.23 2.11 18.01
CA VAL A 10 -36.88 3.51 18.26
C VAL A 10 -36.52 4.12 16.89
N THR A 11 -37.51 4.75 16.26
CA THR A 11 -37.32 5.68 15.15
C THR A 11 -36.88 7.02 15.70
N HIS A 12 -35.57 7.26 15.82
CA HIS A 12 -35.08 8.61 16.13
C HIS A 12 -35.06 9.46 14.83
N PRO A 13 -35.64 10.67 14.89
CA PRO A 13 -35.50 11.64 13.78
C PRO A 13 -34.03 12.03 13.63
N LEU A 14 -33.61 12.23 12.37
CA LEU A 14 -32.25 12.63 11.98
C LEU A 14 -31.86 13.94 12.69
N SER A 15 -31.21 13.86 13.84
CA SER A 15 -30.80 15.01 14.61
C SER A 15 -29.48 15.55 14.06
N THR A 16 -29.55 16.77 13.54
CA THR A 16 -28.38 17.64 13.19
C THR A 16 -27.76 18.28 14.44
N LYS A 17 -28.10 17.82 15.64
CA LYS A 17 -27.77 18.48 16.92
C LYS A 17 -26.26 18.62 17.19
N ASN A 18 -25.44 17.67 16.73
CA ASN A 18 -24.01 17.66 17.01
C ASN A 18 -23.13 18.23 15.86
N THR A 19 -23.73 18.73 14.79
CA THR A 19 -22.97 19.26 13.65
C THR A 19 -22.01 20.39 14.03
N PRO A 20 -22.36 21.40 14.84
CA PRO A 20 -21.42 22.44 15.28
C PRO A 20 -20.25 21.87 16.10
N THR A 21 -20.53 20.93 16.99
CA THR A 21 -19.50 20.30 17.81
C THR A 21 -18.52 19.46 16.96
N ILE A 22 -19.04 18.70 16.00
CA ILE A 22 -18.21 17.97 15.05
C ILE A 22 -17.34 18.92 14.26
N LEU A 23 -17.86 20.04 13.81
CA LEU A 23 -17.11 21.07 13.06
C LEU A 23 -15.95 21.62 13.91
N ASN A 24 -16.20 21.96 15.17
CA ASN A 24 -15.18 22.45 16.11
C ASN A 24 -14.05 21.42 16.28
N ILE A 25 -14.36 20.13 16.38
CA ILE A 25 -13.37 19.05 16.44
C ILE A 25 -12.50 19.05 15.19
N LEU A 26 -13.11 19.17 13.99
CA LEU A 26 -12.39 19.18 12.73
C LEU A 26 -11.46 20.39 12.60
N ILE A 27 -11.90 21.56 13.08
CA ILE A 27 -11.09 22.78 13.14
C ILE A 27 -9.91 22.59 14.08
N GLN A 28 -10.11 22.06 15.29
CA GLN A 28 -9.02 21.77 16.22
C GLN A 28 -8.02 20.73 15.65
N MET A 29 -8.53 19.70 14.97
CA MET A 29 -7.67 18.74 14.30
C MET A 29 -6.78 19.39 13.24
N LYS A 30 -7.32 20.39 12.51
CA LYS A 30 -6.58 21.15 11.53
C LYS A 30 -5.52 22.03 12.18
N ASN A 31 -5.89 22.75 13.23
CA ASN A 31 -4.97 23.60 14.00
C ASN A 31 -3.84 22.79 14.64
N ASN A 32 -4.10 21.54 15.01
CA ASN A 32 -3.11 20.60 15.53
C ASN A 32 -2.29 19.91 14.43
N GLY A 33 -2.35 20.36 13.18
CA GLY A 33 -1.53 19.88 12.07
C GLY A 33 -1.88 18.50 11.53
N LEU A 34 -3.10 17.97 11.81
CA LEU A 34 -3.50 16.69 11.25
C LEU A 34 -3.78 16.81 9.75
N SER A 35 -3.48 15.73 9.00
CA SER A 35 -3.69 15.73 7.55
C SER A 35 -5.17 15.85 7.17
N ASP A 36 -5.46 16.51 6.04
CA ASP A 36 -6.81 16.64 5.50
C ASP A 36 -7.52 15.29 5.33
N TYR A 37 -6.76 14.23 4.96
CA TYR A 37 -7.31 12.88 4.88
C TYR A 37 -7.80 12.37 6.23
N THR A 38 -7.02 12.57 7.29
CA THR A 38 -7.40 12.18 8.66
C THR A 38 -8.64 12.93 9.11
N ILE A 39 -8.68 14.25 8.86
CA ILE A 39 -9.81 15.11 9.18
C ILE A 39 -11.08 14.65 8.44
N LYS A 40 -10.99 14.46 7.12
CA LYS A 40 -12.10 13.95 6.27
C LYS A 40 -12.62 12.60 6.75
N ASN A 41 -11.71 11.68 7.11
CA ASN A 41 -12.10 10.36 7.61
C ASN A 41 -12.78 10.43 8.98
N THR A 42 -12.23 11.21 9.91
CA THR A 42 -12.85 11.43 11.22
C THR A 42 -14.23 12.06 11.08
N SER A 43 -14.41 13.05 10.20
CA SER A 43 -15.71 13.64 9.90
C SER A 43 -16.74 12.60 9.46
N LYS A 44 -16.36 11.71 8.51
CA LYS A 44 -17.26 10.63 8.05
C LYS A 44 -17.66 9.70 9.18
N LEU A 45 -16.72 9.32 10.03
CA LEU A 45 -16.95 8.38 11.13
C LEU A 45 -17.81 9.01 12.23
N LEU A 46 -17.57 10.28 12.59
CA LEU A 46 -18.39 10.99 13.57
C LEU A 46 -19.82 11.20 13.06
N LYS A 47 -19.99 11.63 11.81
CA LYS A 47 -21.33 11.76 11.18
C LYS A 47 -22.06 10.42 11.12
N TYR A 48 -21.34 9.31 10.91
CA TYR A 48 -21.94 7.98 10.96
C TYR A 48 -22.43 7.67 12.38
N LEU A 49 -21.62 7.92 13.41
CA LEU A 49 -22.00 7.68 14.80
C LEU A 49 -23.16 8.60 15.23
N ASP A 50 -23.13 9.88 14.88
CA ASP A 50 -24.18 10.86 15.16
C ASP A 50 -25.55 10.45 14.58
N LYS A 51 -25.53 9.79 13.45
CA LYS A 51 -26.74 9.24 12.82
C LYS A 51 -27.33 8.02 13.55
N HIS A 52 -26.50 7.23 14.26
CA HIS A 52 -26.88 5.91 14.77
C HIS A 52 -26.83 5.80 16.29
N ALA A 53 -26.30 6.81 16.99
CA ALA A 53 -26.14 6.85 18.44
C ALA A 53 -26.30 8.28 18.97
N ASP A 54 -26.63 8.42 20.25
CA ASP A 54 -26.43 9.67 20.95
C ASP A 54 -24.97 9.82 21.34
N LEU A 55 -24.28 10.81 20.73
CA LEU A 55 -22.86 11.04 20.96
C LEU A 55 -22.56 11.51 22.40
N ASN A 56 -23.55 12.02 23.16
CA ASN A 56 -23.38 12.41 24.54
C ASN A 56 -23.53 11.21 25.51
N ASN A 57 -24.02 10.09 24.99
CA ASN A 57 -24.13 8.85 25.77
C ASN A 57 -23.17 7.78 25.25
N PRO A 58 -22.01 7.57 25.93
CA PRO A 58 -21.01 6.61 25.50
C PRO A 58 -21.50 5.17 25.30
N ASP A 59 -22.52 4.74 26.05
CA ASP A 59 -23.00 3.37 25.99
C ASP A 59 -23.79 3.12 24.69
N THR A 60 -24.57 4.11 24.23
CA THR A 60 -25.22 4.02 22.89
C THR A 60 -24.17 3.96 21.75
N VAL A 61 -23.08 4.72 21.86
CA VAL A 61 -21.98 4.70 20.90
C VAL A 61 -21.27 3.36 20.90
N LYS A 62 -20.97 2.79 22.09
CA LYS A 62 -20.37 1.45 22.21
C LYS A 62 -21.25 0.38 21.56
N ALA A 63 -22.58 0.43 21.80
CA ALA A 63 -23.52 -0.51 21.22
C ALA A 63 -23.51 -0.46 19.67
N VAL A 64 -23.45 0.74 19.08
CA VAL A 64 -23.35 0.91 17.62
C VAL A 64 -22.00 0.38 17.11
N ILE A 65 -20.89 0.70 17.78
CA ILE A 65 -19.55 0.20 17.40
C ILE A 65 -19.50 -1.33 17.44
N ALA A 66 -20.08 -1.94 18.47
CA ALA A 66 -20.05 -3.39 18.67
C ALA A 66 -20.74 -4.17 17.54
N LYS A 67 -21.77 -3.61 16.90
CA LYS A 67 -22.54 -4.25 15.81
C LYS A 67 -21.73 -4.50 14.52
N HIS A 68 -20.57 -3.83 14.34
CA HIS A 68 -19.77 -4.03 13.13
C HIS A 68 -18.97 -5.34 13.17
N ASN A 69 -18.75 -5.96 12.00
CA ASN A 69 -18.00 -7.21 11.91
C ASN A 69 -16.47 -6.99 11.91
N SER A 70 -15.99 -5.85 11.36
CA SER A 70 -14.56 -5.58 11.20
C SER A 70 -13.98 -4.91 12.43
N ASN A 71 -13.06 -5.59 13.13
CA ASN A 71 -12.33 -5.00 14.25
C ASN A 71 -11.52 -3.75 13.87
N ASN A 72 -10.97 -3.72 12.66
CA ASN A 72 -10.26 -2.54 12.19
C ASN A 72 -11.20 -1.34 11.99
N TYR A 73 -12.42 -1.57 11.52
CA TYR A 73 -13.42 -0.51 11.41
C TYR A 73 -13.92 -0.05 12.78
N LYS A 74 -14.18 -0.99 13.72
CA LYS A 74 -14.51 -0.67 15.12
C LYS A 74 -13.44 0.24 15.75
N ARG A 75 -12.16 -0.09 15.57
CA ARG A 75 -11.04 0.75 16.05
C ARG A 75 -11.08 2.16 15.48
N ASN A 76 -11.37 2.31 14.20
CA ASN A 76 -11.46 3.64 13.58
C ASN A 76 -12.61 4.45 14.18
N LEU A 77 -13.77 3.83 14.43
CA LEU A 77 -14.90 4.47 15.11
C LEU A 77 -14.55 4.88 16.54
N VAL A 78 -13.88 4.00 17.29
CA VAL A 78 -13.38 4.30 18.64
C VAL A 78 -12.47 5.50 18.65
N PHE A 79 -11.48 5.57 17.73
CA PHE A 79 -10.56 6.72 17.64
C PHE A 79 -11.26 8.01 17.21
N ALA A 80 -12.26 7.94 16.33
CA ALA A 80 -13.06 9.10 15.96
C ALA A 80 -13.87 9.61 17.16
N TYR A 81 -14.57 8.72 17.86
CA TYR A 81 -15.35 9.08 19.03
C TYR A 81 -14.48 9.57 20.20
N LYS A 82 -13.29 9.01 20.38
CA LYS A 82 -12.31 9.50 21.36
C LYS A 82 -12.08 11.02 21.22
N LYS A 83 -11.95 11.53 19.99
CA LYS A 83 -11.77 12.97 19.73
C LYS A 83 -12.99 13.79 20.15
N TYR A 84 -14.19 13.26 19.95
CA TYR A 84 -15.43 13.88 20.41
C TYR A 84 -15.50 13.92 21.94
N ALA A 85 -15.26 12.80 22.58
CA ALA A 85 -15.32 12.64 24.03
C ALA A 85 -14.27 13.52 24.76
N GLU A 86 -13.05 13.61 24.21
CA GLU A 86 -11.97 14.47 24.73
C GLU A 86 -12.36 15.95 24.69
N LEU A 87 -12.95 16.44 23.60
CA LEU A 87 -13.37 17.85 23.49
C LEU A 87 -14.46 18.24 24.49
N LEU A 88 -15.39 17.33 24.74
CA LEU A 88 -16.54 17.59 25.61
C LEU A 88 -16.35 17.07 27.05
N ASN A 89 -15.13 16.61 27.39
CA ASN A 89 -14.81 16.01 28.68
C ASN A 89 -15.76 14.86 29.07
N ILE A 90 -16.26 14.11 28.09
CA ILE A 90 -17.13 12.96 28.33
C ILE A 90 -16.26 11.79 28.84
N LYS A 91 -16.52 11.37 30.06
CA LYS A 91 -15.87 10.19 30.64
C LYS A 91 -16.41 8.91 29.99
N TRP A 92 -15.54 8.10 29.42
CA TRP A 92 -15.90 6.80 28.87
C TRP A 92 -14.75 5.80 28.98
N ILE A 93 -15.09 4.53 29.11
CA ILE A 93 -14.11 3.45 29.04
C ILE A 93 -13.99 3.03 27.59
N MET A 94 -12.85 3.32 26.99
CA MET A 94 -12.57 3.06 25.57
C MET A 94 -12.50 1.55 25.29
N PRO A 95 -13.35 0.99 24.43
CA PRO A 95 -13.31 -0.42 24.12
C PRO A 95 -12.05 -0.77 23.31
N LYS A 96 -11.41 -1.89 23.62
CA LYS A 96 -10.21 -2.39 22.95
C LYS A 96 -10.58 -3.50 21.97
N TYR A 97 -10.33 -3.29 20.69
CA TYR A 97 -10.51 -4.30 19.65
C TYR A 97 -9.15 -4.76 19.13
N ARG A 98 -8.93 -6.09 19.10
CA ARG A 98 -7.67 -6.67 18.58
C ARG A 98 -7.56 -6.37 17.08
N GLN A 99 -6.38 -5.92 16.65
CA GLN A 99 -6.09 -5.74 15.24
C GLN A 99 -5.93 -7.12 14.59
N GLU A 100 -6.65 -7.33 13.50
CA GLU A 100 -6.52 -8.53 12.69
C GLU A 100 -5.42 -8.31 11.64
N HIS A 101 -4.42 -9.17 11.67
CA HIS A 101 -3.38 -9.23 10.66
C HIS A 101 -3.65 -10.44 9.76
N LYS A 102 -3.89 -10.18 8.47
CA LYS A 102 -4.05 -11.23 7.47
C LYS A 102 -2.79 -11.29 6.61
N ILE A 103 -2.27 -12.49 6.38
CA ILE A 103 -1.19 -12.70 5.42
C ILE A 103 -1.71 -12.27 4.04
N ARG A 104 -0.97 -11.40 3.37
CA ARG A 104 -1.36 -10.91 2.05
C ARG A 104 -0.91 -11.88 0.97
N ARG A 105 -1.79 -12.17 0.03
CA ARG A 105 -1.41 -12.87 -1.20
C ARG A 105 -0.79 -11.87 -2.16
N ILE A 106 0.45 -12.12 -2.57
CA ILE A 106 1.14 -11.30 -3.56
C ILE A 106 0.75 -11.79 -4.95
N PRO A 107 0.29 -10.91 -5.85
CA PRO A 107 0.00 -11.31 -7.22
C PRO A 107 1.27 -11.73 -7.95
N THR A 108 1.13 -12.66 -8.89
CA THR A 108 2.26 -13.08 -9.74
C THR A 108 2.65 -11.97 -10.73
N SER A 109 3.88 -12.04 -11.24
CA SER A 109 4.38 -11.10 -12.26
C SER A 109 3.48 -11.08 -13.49
N GLU A 110 3.03 -12.26 -13.96
CA GLU A 110 2.18 -12.43 -15.14
C GLU A 110 0.85 -11.70 -14.98
N LYS A 111 0.20 -11.79 -13.80
CA LYS A 111 -1.06 -11.07 -13.53
C LYS A 111 -0.88 -9.57 -13.51
N LEU A 112 0.24 -9.08 -12.97
CA LEU A 112 0.55 -7.65 -13.00
C LEU A 112 0.85 -7.17 -14.42
N GLU A 113 1.60 -7.93 -15.22
CA GLU A 113 1.87 -7.60 -16.62
C GLU A 113 0.58 -7.61 -17.46
N MET A 114 -0.34 -8.55 -17.25
CA MET A 114 -1.65 -8.54 -17.91
C MET A 114 -2.46 -7.28 -17.59
N LEU A 115 -2.45 -6.83 -16.33
CA LEU A 115 -3.10 -5.59 -15.92
C LEU A 115 -2.48 -4.37 -16.59
N ILE A 116 -1.15 -4.34 -16.72
CA ILE A 116 -0.40 -3.27 -17.39
C ILE A 116 -0.68 -3.27 -18.90
N ALA A 117 -0.57 -4.43 -19.55
CA ALA A 117 -0.73 -4.57 -21.00
C ALA A 117 -2.15 -4.21 -21.49
N ARG A 118 -3.17 -4.40 -20.66
CA ARG A 118 -4.56 -4.07 -20.98
C ARG A 118 -4.99 -2.68 -20.53
N ALA A 119 -4.14 -1.96 -19.83
CA ALA A 119 -4.40 -0.58 -19.43
C ALA A 119 -4.15 0.40 -20.58
N GLY A 120 -4.89 1.51 -20.58
CA GLY A 120 -4.57 2.62 -21.51
C GLY A 120 -3.18 3.21 -21.21
N LYS A 121 -2.52 3.81 -22.19
CA LYS A 121 -1.11 4.25 -22.16
C LYS A 121 -0.71 4.94 -20.83
N THR A 122 -1.45 5.96 -20.42
CA THR A 122 -1.16 6.70 -19.16
C THR A 122 -1.30 5.82 -17.92
N LEU A 123 -2.31 4.97 -17.85
CA LEU A 123 -2.49 4.06 -16.73
C LEU A 123 -1.39 2.99 -16.72
N ALA A 124 -1.03 2.44 -17.87
CA ALA A 124 0.04 1.46 -18.01
C ALA A 124 1.39 2.03 -17.50
N THR A 125 1.72 3.27 -17.86
CA THR A 125 2.93 3.94 -17.36
C THR A 125 2.91 4.09 -15.83
N ARG A 126 1.77 4.51 -15.23
CA ARG A 126 1.62 4.59 -13.77
C ARG A 126 1.81 3.23 -13.10
N LEU A 127 1.24 2.17 -13.65
CA LEU A 127 1.34 0.82 -13.11
C LEU A 127 2.77 0.26 -13.23
N LYS A 128 3.47 0.53 -14.34
CA LYS A 128 4.88 0.17 -14.50
C LYS A 128 5.76 0.87 -13.47
N ILE A 129 5.60 2.18 -13.27
CA ILE A 129 6.31 2.90 -12.21
C ILE A 129 6.01 2.27 -10.84
N SER A 130 4.73 1.99 -10.53
CA SER A 130 4.35 1.36 -9.25
C SER A 130 4.98 -0.03 -9.08
N LYS A 131 5.10 -0.84 -10.16
CA LYS A 131 5.70 -2.17 -10.15
C LYS A 131 7.21 -2.12 -9.92
N GLU A 132 7.92 -1.20 -10.59
CA GLU A 132 9.39 -1.12 -10.52
C GLU A 132 9.93 -0.34 -9.32
N THR A 133 9.12 0.54 -8.71
CA THR A 133 9.60 1.45 -7.66
C THR A 133 8.91 1.26 -6.32
N GLY A 134 7.77 0.58 -6.30
CA GLY A 134 6.95 0.45 -5.11
C GLY A 134 6.42 1.77 -4.56
N LEU A 135 6.36 2.84 -5.34
CA LEU A 135 5.82 4.14 -4.91
C LEU A 135 4.39 3.99 -4.38
N ARG A 136 4.08 4.73 -3.31
CA ARG A 136 2.68 4.85 -2.87
C ARG A 136 1.89 5.59 -3.94
N PRO A 137 0.59 5.27 -4.14
CA PRO A 137 -0.24 5.99 -5.13
C PRO A 137 -0.21 7.51 -4.96
N ILE A 138 -0.15 8.02 -3.72
CA ILE A 138 -0.07 9.46 -3.45
C ILE A 138 1.30 10.04 -3.82
N GLU A 139 2.39 9.31 -3.59
CA GLU A 139 3.75 9.73 -3.99
C GLU A 139 3.85 9.80 -5.51
N LEU A 140 3.35 8.76 -6.21
CA LEU A 140 3.33 8.72 -7.67
C LEU A 140 2.52 9.89 -8.26
N MET A 141 1.35 10.17 -7.71
CA MET A 141 0.47 11.23 -8.23
C MET A 141 0.94 12.65 -7.87
N ASN A 142 1.89 12.78 -6.96
CA ASN A 142 2.55 14.05 -6.64
C ASN A 142 3.91 14.21 -7.31
N LEU A 143 4.40 13.17 -8.00
CA LEU A 143 5.69 13.21 -8.69
C LEU A 143 5.68 14.30 -9.78
N LYS A 144 6.70 15.16 -9.78
CA LYS A 144 6.93 16.19 -10.77
C LYS A 144 8.00 15.73 -11.76
N VAL A 145 8.05 16.37 -12.93
CA VAL A 145 9.06 16.07 -13.94
C VAL A 145 10.48 16.26 -13.37
N LYS A 146 10.73 17.34 -12.61
CA LYS A 146 12.03 17.62 -11.97
C LYS A 146 12.47 16.59 -10.93
N ASP A 147 11.56 15.75 -10.45
CA ASP A 147 11.88 14.68 -9.50
C ASP A 147 12.46 13.44 -10.20
N ILE A 148 12.61 13.49 -11.53
CA ILE A 148 13.07 12.39 -12.36
C ILE A 148 14.36 12.78 -13.05
N ASP A 149 15.45 12.13 -12.67
CA ASP A 149 16.72 12.20 -13.35
C ASP A 149 16.74 11.13 -14.45
N THR A 150 16.57 11.59 -15.71
CA THR A 150 16.52 10.70 -16.87
C THR A 150 17.89 10.20 -17.30
N GLU A 151 18.97 10.92 -16.97
CA GLU A 151 20.34 10.52 -17.26
C GLU A 151 20.78 9.41 -16.31
N GLN A 152 20.59 9.63 -15.01
CA GLN A 152 20.89 8.64 -13.98
C GLN A 152 19.82 7.57 -13.82
N LYS A 153 18.70 7.67 -14.54
CA LYS A 153 17.52 6.77 -14.45
C LYS A 153 17.06 6.60 -12.99
N THR A 154 16.84 7.72 -12.32
CA THR A 154 16.55 7.75 -10.89
C THR A 154 15.36 8.65 -10.60
N ILE A 155 14.47 8.19 -9.72
CA ILE A 155 13.32 8.96 -9.24
C ILE A 155 13.56 9.36 -7.78
N TYR A 156 13.36 10.63 -7.46
CA TYR A 156 13.46 11.24 -6.11
C TYR A 156 12.06 11.66 -5.60
N PRO A 157 11.24 10.74 -5.09
CA PRO A 157 9.88 11.08 -4.74
C PRO A 157 9.80 11.92 -3.48
N THR A 158 8.90 12.92 -3.45
CA THR A 158 8.47 13.55 -2.22
C THR A 158 7.76 12.54 -1.34
N THR A 159 8.24 12.32 -0.14
CA THR A 159 7.73 11.28 0.76
C THR A 159 6.35 11.63 1.32
N ALA A 160 5.48 10.64 1.44
CA ALA A 160 4.19 10.78 2.08
C ALA A 160 4.19 10.13 3.48
N LYS A 161 3.32 10.62 4.36
CA LYS A 161 3.07 10.04 5.69
C LYS A 161 4.34 9.93 6.55
N HIS A 162 5.15 10.98 6.60
CA HIS A 162 6.41 11.02 7.37
C HIS A 162 7.37 9.87 7.03
N GLY A 163 7.39 9.45 5.76
CA GLY A 163 8.36 8.48 5.28
C GLY A 163 9.76 9.08 5.11
N ASN A 164 10.77 8.21 4.98
CA ASN A 164 12.15 8.66 4.74
C ASN A 164 12.36 9.00 3.26
N PRO A 165 13.18 10.05 2.95
CA PRO A 165 13.64 10.33 1.60
C PRO A 165 14.38 9.14 0.99
N ARG A 166 14.30 8.98 -0.32
CA ARG A 166 14.96 7.89 -1.03
C ARG A 166 15.14 8.19 -2.51
N ALA A 167 16.13 7.56 -3.11
CA ALA A 167 16.36 7.52 -4.54
C ALA A 167 16.00 6.14 -5.08
N LEU A 168 15.25 6.06 -6.16
CA LEU A 168 14.74 4.82 -6.73
C LEU A 168 15.26 4.67 -8.16
N LYS A 169 16.12 3.70 -8.41
CA LYS A 169 16.59 3.37 -9.75
C LYS A 169 15.46 2.72 -10.56
N ILE A 170 15.39 3.08 -11.86
CA ILE A 170 14.43 2.54 -12.80
C ILE A 170 15.13 1.93 -14.00
N SER A 171 14.45 1.00 -14.68
CA SER A 171 14.97 0.39 -15.90
C SER A 171 15.04 1.39 -17.06
N ALA A 172 15.91 1.10 -18.04
CA ALA A 172 15.98 1.89 -19.27
C ALA A 172 14.62 1.97 -19.99
N ASN A 173 13.90 0.85 -20.05
CA ASN A 173 12.57 0.79 -20.65
C ASN A 173 11.55 1.70 -19.97
N LEU A 174 11.55 1.72 -18.64
CA LEU A 174 10.64 2.60 -17.88
C LEU A 174 11.04 4.07 -18.07
N ASN A 175 12.36 4.37 -18.08
CA ASN A 175 12.86 5.71 -18.34
C ASN A 175 12.38 6.23 -19.70
N THR A 176 12.51 5.43 -20.78
CA THR A 176 12.00 5.78 -22.12
C THR A 176 10.49 6.03 -22.12
N LEU A 177 9.72 5.20 -21.42
CA LEU A 177 8.27 5.40 -21.31
C LEU A 177 7.91 6.71 -20.60
N ILE A 178 8.64 7.07 -19.54
CA ILE A 178 8.46 8.33 -18.83
C ILE A 178 8.82 9.50 -19.72
N GLN A 179 9.97 9.46 -20.42
CA GLN A 179 10.36 10.51 -21.36
C GLN A 179 9.33 10.69 -22.48
N THR A 180 8.85 9.59 -23.07
CA THR A 180 7.78 9.62 -24.08
C THR A 180 6.52 10.28 -23.52
N HIS A 181 6.15 9.97 -22.27
CA HIS A 181 4.99 10.56 -21.61
C HIS A 181 5.18 12.08 -21.42
N ILE A 182 6.35 12.53 -20.97
CA ILE A 182 6.69 13.95 -20.78
C ILE A 182 6.56 14.72 -22.10
N ILE A 183 7.18 14.20 -23.18
CA ILE A 183 7.16 14.81 -24.50
C ILE A 183 5.73 14.86 -25.07
N THR A 184 5.01 13.73 -25.03
CA THR A 184 3.65 13.64 -25.58
C THR A 184 2.69 14.62 -24.94
N HIS A 185 2.85 14.86 -23.64
CA HIS A 185 1.98 15.76 -22.88
C HIS A 185 2.55 17.17 -22.72
N LYS A 186 3.70 17.46 -23.33
CA LYS A 186 4.41 18.76 -23.30
C LYS A 186 4.57 19.27 -21.87
N LEU A 187 5.05 18.40 -20.96
CA LEU A 187 5.19 18.74 -19.55
C LEU A 187 6.48 19.51 -19.28
N ASN A 188 6.39 20.57 -18.46
CA ASN A 188 7.52 21.34 -17.98
C ASN A 188 8.08 20.75 -16.68
N SER A 189 9.27 21.19 -16.27
CA SER A 189 9.99 20.69 -15.09
C SER A 189 9.17 20.71 -13.80
N ASN A 190 8.35 21.73 -13.56
CA ASN A 190 7.53 21.88 -12.35
C ASN A 190 6.17 21.20 -12.42
N ASP A 191 5.78 20.71 -13.61
CA ASP A 191 4.49 20.03 -13.79
C ASP A 191 4.47 18.69 -13.10
N LYS A 192 3.29 18.28 -12.63
CA LYS A 192 3.07 16.91 -12.18
C LYS A 192 3.16 15.97 -13.39
N LEU A 193 3.87 14.85 -13.21
CA LEU A 193 4.00 13.82 -14.25
C LEU A 193 2.62 13.30 -14.69
N PHE A 194 1.66 13.23 -13.77
CA PHE A 194 0.30 12.79 -14.08
C PHE A 194 -0.75 13.75 -13.52
N LYS A 195 -1.77 14.05 -14.31
CA LYS A 195 -2.95 14.82 -13.88
C LYS A 195 -3.84 14.01 -12.93
N GLY A 196 -4.46 14.69 -11.96
CA GLY A 196 -5.38 14.08 -10.99
C GLY A 196 -4.75 13.82 -9.62
N ASN A 197 -5.37 12.96 -8.85
CA ASN A 197 -4.97 12.59 -7.49
C ASN A 197 -4.97 11.07 -7.29
N ALA A 198 -4.53 10.63 -6.11
CA ALA A 198 -4.45 9.19 -5.79
C ALA A 198 -5.81 8.48 -5.76
N GLU A 199 -6.90 9.18 -5.40
CA GLU A 199 -8.26 8.64 -5.40
C GLU A 199 -8.69 8.32 -6.84
N LYS A 200 -8.56 9.29 -7.74
CA LYS A 200 -8.88 9.16 -9.17
C LYS A 200 -8.01 8.10 -9.86
N TYR A 201 -6.74 8.00 -9.49
CA TYR A 201 -5.87 6.91 -9.94
C TYR A 201 -6.40 5.55 -9.50
N GLY A 202 -6.82 5.42 -8.23
CA GLY A 202 -7.43 4.20 -7.71
C GLY A 202 -8.73 3.84 -8.44
N ASP A 203 -9.59 4.82 -8.75
CA ASP A 203 -10.86 4.60 -9.49
C ASP A 203 -10.59 4.11 -10.92
N THR A 204 -9.69 4.77 -11.62
CA THR A 204 -9.29 4.39 -12.99
C THR A 204 -8.71 2.98 -13.02
N TYR A 205 -7.86 2.64 -12.04
CA TYR A 205 -7.32 1.30 -11.91
C TYR A 205 -8.43 0.25 -11.66
N ARG A 206 -9.34 0.52 -10.70
CA ARG A 206 -10.45 -0.41 -10.39
C ARG A 206 -11.34 -0.68 -11.60
N ALA A 207 -11.67 0.37 -12.36
CA ALA A 207 -12.48 0.23 -13.58
C ALA A 207 -11.76 -0.65 -14.63
N SER A 208 -10.47 -0.38 -14.90
CA SER A 208 -9.65 -1.16 -15.83
C SER A 208 -9.51 -2.61 -15.40
N ARG A 209 -9.19 -2.84 -14.12
CA ARG A 209 -9.06 -4.18 -13.52
C ARG A 209 -10.35 -4.98 -13.62
N ASN A 210 -11.49 -4.38 -13.25
CA ASN A 210 -12.79 -5.07 -13.28
C ASN A 210 -13.21 -5.40 -14.73
N LYS A 211 -12.92 -4.51 -15.69
CA LYS A 211 -13.14 -4.79 -17.13
C LYS A 211 -12.31 -5.98 -17.61
N LEU A 212 -11.03 -6.05 -17.18
CA LEU A 212 -10.17 -7.18 -17.53
C LEU A 212 -10.65 -8.48 -16.89
N ALA A 213 -10.96 -8.46 -15.59
CA ALA A 213 -11.45 -9.63 -14.86
C ALA A 213 -12.73 -10.22 -15.50
N LYS A 214 -13.66 -9.33 -15.90
CA LYS A 214 -14.88 -9.75 -16.62
C LYS A 214 -14.54 -10.37 -17.99
N LYS A 215 -13.61 -9.76 -18.75
CA LYS A 215 -13.21 -10.25 -20.07
C LYS A 215 -12.55 -11.62 -20.01
N LEU A 216 -11.71 -11.87 -18.99
CA LEU A 216 -10.99 -13.13 -18.81
C LEU A 216 -11.75 -14.16 -17.95
N GLN A 217 -12.92 -13.80 -17.43
CA GLN A 217 -13.71 -14.61 -16.50
C GLN A 217 -12.89 -15.07 -15.27
N ASP A 218 -11.87 -14.28 -14.88
CA ASP A 218 -11.00 -14.57 -13.74
C ASP A 218 -11.30 -13.63 -12.56
N PRO A 219 -12.08 -14.08 -11.55
CA PRO A 219 -12.41 -13.27 -10.38
C PRO A 219 -11.18 -12.98 -9.49
N THR A 220 -10.09 -13.74 -9.62
CA THR A 220 -8.88 -13.51 -8.84
C THR A 220 -8.21 -12.19 -9.20
N ILE A 221 -8.36 -11.72 -10.45
CA ILE A 221 -7.88 -10.42 -10.90
C ILE A 221 -8.57 -9.28 -10.12
N GLN A 222 -9.86 -9.42 -9.79
CA GLN A 222 -10.59 -8.41 -9.01
C GLN A 222 -10.03 -8.22 -7.59
N GLN A 223 -9.36 -9.23 -7.05
CA GLN A 223 -8.76 -9.17 -5.72
C GLN A 223 -7.47 -8.35 -5.68
N ILE A 224 -6.81 -8.15 -6.84
CA ILE A 224 -5.56 -7.40 -6.93
C ILE A 224 -5.83 -5.91 -6.70
N LYS A 225 -5.32 -5.36 -5.61
CA LYS A 225 -5.46 -3.95 -5.28
C LYS A 225 -4.30 -3.15 -5.88
N LEU A 226 -4.52 -1.86 -6.11
CA LEU A 226 -3.45 -0.98 -6.59
C LEU A 226 -2.21 -1.00 -5.67
N TYR A 227 -2.43 -1.13 -4.37
CA TYR A 227 -1.34 -1.18 -3.40
C TYR A 227 -0.53 -2.50 -3.45
N ASP A 228 -1.05 -3.54 -4.10
CA ASP A 228 -0.36 -4.83 -4.22
C ASP A 228 0.84 -4.76 -5.18
N PHE A 229 0.90 -3.76 -6.08
CA PHE A 229 2.11 -3.46 -6.85
C PHE A 229 3.30 -3.10 -5.94
N ARG A 230 3.05 -2.33 -4.88
CA ARG A 230 4.09 -2.02 -3.89
C ARG A 230 4.46 -3.24 -3.05
N HIS A 231 3.48 -4.07 -2.69
CA HIS A 231 3.76 -5.32 -1.98
C HIS A 231 4.57 -6.28 -2.84
N TYR A 232 4.23 -6.39 -4.13
CA TYR A 232 5.01 -7.16 -5.10
C TYR A 232 6.45 -6.66 -5.18
N TYR A 233 6.66 -5.36 -5.41
CA TYR A 233 8.00 -4.76 -5.44
C TYR A 233 8.82 -5.10 -4.19
N ALA A 234 8.24 -4.88 -3.02
CA ALA A 234 8.93 -5.13 -1.75
C ALA A 234 9.28 -6.62 -1.56
N THR A 235 8.36 -7.52 -1.92
CA THR A 235 8.60 -8.97 -1.82
C THR A 235 9.69 -9.41 -2.79
N MET A 236 9.65 -8.97 -4.05
CA MET A 236 10.69 -9.30 -5.04
C MET A 236 12.06 -8.71 -4.66
N LEU A 237 12.07 -7.47 -4.15
CA LEU A 237 13.30 -6.85 -3.68
C LEU A 237 13.91 -7.62 -2.50
N TYR A 238 13.08 -8.02 -1.52
CA TYR A 238 13.54 -8.83 -0.40
C TYR A 238 13.97 -10.24 -0.85
N GLN A 239 13.25 -10.85 -1.77
CA GLN A 239 13.65 -12.15 -2.34
C GLN A 239 15.04 -12.07 -3.00
N LYS A 240 15.31 -10.98 -3.73
CA LYS A 240 16.58 -10.77 -4.43
C LYS A 240 17.73 -10.44 -3.48
N THR A 241 17.51 -9.58 -2.49
CA THR A 241 18.58 -9.00 -1.66
C THR A 241 18.74 -9.69 -0.31
N ARG A 242 17.66 -10.29 0.22
CA ARG A 242 17.55 -10.81 1.60
C ARG A 242 17.90 -9.75 2.67
N ASP A 243 17.98 -8.51 2.28
CA ASP A 243 18.26 -7.38 3.16
C ASP A 243 16.96 -6.59 3.45
N ILE A 244 16.40 -6.80 4.63
CA ILE A 244 15.17 -6.15 5.05
C ILE A 244 15.37 -4.65 5.33
N LEU A 245 16.59 -4.24 5.71
CA LEU A 245 16.92 -2.84 5.93
C LEU A 245 16.98 -2.10 4.60
N TYR A 246 17.57 -2.71 3.58
CA TYR A 246 17.55 -2.18 2.23
C TYR A 246 16.12 -2.05 1.68
N VAL A 247 15.27 -3.07 1.87
CA VAL A 247 13.85 -2.98 1.50
C VAL A 247 13.14 -1.85 2.25
N LYS A 248 13.39 -1.70 3.56
CA LYS A 248 12.86 -0.60 4.37
C LYS A 248 13.25 0.75 3.76
N GLN A 249 14.52 0.93 3.42
CA GLN A 249 15.05 2.15 2.80
C GLN A 249 14.38 2.43 1.45
N GLN A 250 14.32 1.45 0.55
CA GLN A 250 13.70 1.57 -0.77
C GLN A 250 12.20 1.86 -0.71
N LEU A 251 11.51 1.35 0.30
CA LEU A 251 10.10 1.69 0.55
C LEU A 251 9.91 3.04 1.27
N GLY A 252 10.96 3.62 1.87
CA GLY A 252 10.86 4.81 2.70
C GLY A 252 9.98 4.58 3.94
N HIS A 253 10.11 3.44 4.61
CA HIS A 253 9.41 3.16 5.86
C HIS A 253 10.19 3.73 7.04
N ALA A 254 9.56 4.60 7.84
CA ALA A 254 10.13 5.08 9.09
C ALA A 254 10.26 3.93 10.12
N ASN A 255 9.21 3.09 10.24
CA ASN A 255 9.17 1.96 11.17
C ASN A 255 9.44 0.64 10.43
N ILE A 256 10.41 -0.15 10.93
CA ILE A 256 10.80 -1.45 10.39
C ILE A 256 9.65 -2.47 10.43
N ASN A 257 8.76 -2.41 11.43
CA ASN A 257 7.63 -3.32 11.57
C ASN A 257 6.71 -3.32 10.34
N ASN A 258 6.65 -2.20 9.61
CA ASN A 258 5.90 -2.10 8.35
C ASN A 258 6.56 -2.88 7.20
N THR A 259 7.82 -3.28 7.36
CA THR A 259 8.60 -4.00 6.36
C THR A 259 8.72 -5.49 6.71
N LEU A 260 8.72 -5.85 7.99
CA LEU A 260 8.86 -7.24 8.45
C LEU A 260 7.79 -8.19 7.86
N ILE A 261 6.64 -7.67 7.44
CA ILE A 261 5.60 -8.47 6.79
C ILE A 261 6.11 -9.19 5.52
N TYR A 262 7.14 -8.65 4.86
CA TYR A 262 7.69 -9.25 3.63
C TYR A 262 8.60 -10.44 3.89
N THR A 263 9.12 -10.60 5.12
CA THR A 263 9.91 -11.78 5.50
C THR A 263 9.07 -13.05 5.55
N GLN A 264 7.76 -12.92 5.85
CA GLN A 264 6.82 -14.04 5.94
C GLN A 264 6.27 -14.47 4.58
N LEU A 265 6.49 -13.69 3.52
CA LEU A 265 5.92 -13.92 2.19
C LEU A 265 6.85 -14.69 1.26
N ILE A 266 8.06 -15.01 1.73
CA ILE A 266 9.02 -15.78 0.97
C ILE A 266 8.96 -17.22 1.43
N ASN A 267 8.49 -18.11 0.56
CA ASN A 267 8.73 -19.53 0.70
C ASN A 267 10.21 -19.78 0.43
N ILE A 268 10.92 -20.29 1.42
CA ILE A 268 12.28 -20.79 1.24
C ILE A 268 12.12 -22.12 0.50
N ASN A 269 12.05 -22.06 -0.82
CA ASN A 269 12.10 -23.26 -1.63
C ASN A 269 13.57 -23.69 -1.68
N GLU A 270 13.82 -24.96 -1.39
CA GLU A 270 15.14 -25.59 -1.48
C GLU A 270 15.75 -25.53 -2.89
N ASP A 271 14.92 -25.23 -3.92
CA ASP A 271 15.34 -25.08 -5.33
C ASP A 271 15.99 -23.74 -5.70
N GLU A 272 16.37 -22.93 -4.74
CA GLU A 272 16.96 -21.58 -5.01
C GLU A 272 18.44 -21.62 -5.44
N TRP A 273 19.06 -22.77 -5.53
CA TRP A 273 20.46 -22.89 -5.86
C TRP A 273 20.67 -23.46 -7.26
N THR A 274 21.53 -22.78 -8.02
CA THR A 274 22.11 -23.35 -9.25
C THR A 274 23.51 -23.82 -8.91
N THR A 275 23.85 -25.07 -9.25
CA THR A 275 25.18 -25.61 -9.12
C THR A 275 25.87 -25.66 -10.49
N LYS A 276 27.16 -25.42 -10.49
CA LYS A 276 28.05 -25.61 -11.64
C LYS A 276 29.34 -26.26 -11.16
N THR A 277 30.02 -26.90 -12.08
CA THR A 277 31.30 -27.59 -11.82
C THR A 277 32.43 -26.95 -12.63
N ALA A 278 33.64 -27.00 -12.10
CA ALA A 278 34.85 -26.60 -12.77
C ALA A 278 35.96 -27.63 -12.58
N THR A 279 36.75 -27.85 -13.62
CA THR A 279 37.90 -28.72 -13.63
C THR A 279 39.20 -27.98 -13.96
N THR A 280 39.09 -26.69 -14.33
CA THR A 280 40.25 -25.88 -14.71
C THR A 280 40.19 -24.53 -13.96
N ILE A 281 41.38 -23.94 -13.75
CA ILE A 281 41.52 -22.61 -13.13
C ILE A 281 40.72 -21.55 -13.88
N LYS A 282 40.70 -21.63 -15.23
CA LYS A 282 39.92 -20.67 -16.05
C LYS A 282 38.42 -20.75 -15.81
N GLN A 283 37.88 -21.96 -15.62
CA GLN A 283 36.48 -22.18 -15.26
C GLN A 283 36.20 -21.70 -13.83
N ASP A 284 37.12 -21.90 -12.88
CA ASP A 284 37.03 -21.40 -11.52
C ASP A 284 36.86 -19.88 -11.53
N GLN A 285 37.74 -19.16 -12.25
CA GLN A 285 37.68 -17.70 -12.37
C GLN A 285 36.34 -17.23 -12.95
N GLN A 286 35.90 -17.84 -14.06
CA GLN A 286 34.62 -17.48 -14.70
C GLN A 286 33.41 -17.69 -13.75
N LEU A 287 33.41 -18.75 -12.95
CA LEU A 287 32.35 -19.03 -11.99
C LEU A 287 32.36 -18.03 -10.82
N ILE A 288 33.55 -17.68 -10.32
CA ILE A 288 33.71 -16.69 -9.26
C ILE A 288 33.26 -15.31 -9.75
N GLU A 289 33.71 -14.87 -10.94
CA GLU A 289 33.29 -13.61 -11.56
C GLU A 289 31.78 -13.57 -11.83
N ALA A 290 31.19 -14.72 -12.18
CA ALA A 290 29.75 -14.88 -12.32
C ALA A 290 29.01 -14.92 -10.97
N GLY A 291 29.69 -14.78 -9.84
CA GLY A 291 29.11 -14.73 -8.48
C GLY A 291 28.75 -16.09 -7.91
N PHE A 292 29.38 -17.17 -8.36
CA PHE A 292 29.26 -18.48 -7.73
C PHE A 292 30.24 -18.62 -6.56
N THR A 293 29.81 -19.31 -5.51
CA THR A 293 30.60 -19.62 -4.32
C THR A 293 31.06 -21.07 -4.37
N TYR A 294 32.35 -21.32 -4.14
CA TYR A 294 32.90 -22.67 -4.00
C TYR A 294 32.30 -23.41 -2.83
N ILE A 295 32.00 -24.69 -2.99
CA ILE A 295 31.42 -25.58 -1.98
C ILE A 295 32.39 -26.67 -1.56
N THR A 296 32.82 -27.48 -2.51
CA THR A 296 33.63 -28.66 -2.26
C THR A 296 34.27 -29.15 -3.56
N GLU A 297 35.23 -30.06 -3.43
CA GLU A 297 35.84 -30.76 -4.54
C GLU A 297 35.73 -32.28 -4.33
N ARG A 298 35.43 -33.00 -5.41
CA ARG A 298 35.46 -34.48 -5.45
C ARG A 298 36.05 -34.93 -6.77
N GLU A 299 36.99 -35.85 -6.72
CA GLU A 299 37.61 -36.44 -7.92
C GLU A 299 38.19 -35.42 -8.88
N GLY A 300 38.79 -34.31 -8.35
CA GLY A 300 39.35 -33.23 -9.15
C GLY A 300 38.29 -32.30 -9.75
N ILE A 301 36.99 -32.48 -9.46
CA ILE A 301 35.91 -31.63 -9.92
C ILE A 301 35.47 -30.73 -8.78
N LYS A 302 35.61 -29.40 -8.96
CA LYS A 302 35.14 -28.40 -8.01
C LYS A 302 33.67 -28.09 -8.24
N ILE A 303 32.91 -28.05 -7.15
CA ILE A 303 31.48 -27.76 -7.18
C ILE A 303 31.23 -26.38 -6.61
N TYR A 304 30.51 -25.55 -7.38
CA TYR A 304 30.15 -24.22 -7.06
C TYR A 304 28.64 -24.09 -6.96
N LYS A 305 28.15 -23.19 -6.10
CA LYS A 305 26.73 -22.83 -6.03
C LYS A 305 26.55 -21.34 -6.14
N LYS A 306 25.47 -20.94 -6.77
CA LYS A 306 24.97 -19.58 -6.81
C LYS A 306 23.49 -19.60 -6.57
N ARG A 307 23.00 -18.61 -5.88
CA ARG A 307 21.56 -18.41 -5.73
C ARG A 307 20.96 -17.96 -7.06
N LYS A 308 19.81 -18.57 -7.45
CA LYS A 308 19.06 -18.18 -8.65
C LYS A 308 18.50 -16.77 -8.53
#